data_312c4ba5ebbb8b451c437b7953df622c
#
_entry.id   312c4ba5ebbb8b451c437b7953df622c
#
_cell.length_a   1.000
_cell.length_b   1.000
_cell.length_c   1.000
_cell.angle_alpha   90.00
_cell.angle_beta   90.00
_cell.angle_gamma   90.00
#
_symmetry.space_group_name_H-M   'P 1'
#
loop_
_entity.id
_entity.type
_entity.pdbx_description
1 polymer ?
#
loop_
_entity_poly.entity_id
_entity_poly.type
_entity_poly.pdbx_seq_one_letter_code
_entity_poly.pdbx_strand_id
1 'polypeptide(L)'
;MATPYQNIMAGTPAGLHPILQQIDQLNALYTTVPPTKTAAGPTSPTANKENEELVKMQDEGVQEAVSSEVFSVYQHREIVKGCCPHPGDIVEAGPLAALNQPDPTYPLTDSLPEEVIREGKLSSLQLEGVLYACQQHMRILPSGQRAGFFIGDAAGVGKGRQISGIIFDNYARGRTKHIWFTISSDLIVDSRRDLSDIGCHVRVIDGCQELDRQTRVLGLPADFKEGVVFSTYATLVSSVQRGVFNGSKQSRLQQLVNWCGGEEFDGCLVFDECHKAKNFVPGKEQASTKVALAVTTIQRLLPKARVLYCSATGVTDVKNMAFMERLGLWGVGAQFRSFEQFIEFVQKKGLGMAEMLAMEMKMSGMYVSRGLSYKQAEFSTVEIPLTEEQRKIYDTAAHVWNELKKALESAIVRTNYSGSRIWSQFWSCHQRFFKHLCIGMKIPTIVKEAQTALENGCCVVIGLQSTGEASFESEFSKNKGKVSGFVSLCKEIFTRFITQHFPIMIESQNKDEVLVDEWSKQARDLLLGFAEKINLPN
;
A
#
# COMPACT_ATOMS: atom_id res chain seq x y z
N MET A 1 39.39 34.85 -10.94
CA MET A 1 38.63 33.59 -11.04
C MET A 1 37.57 33.64 -9.96
N ALA A 2 36.32 33.88 -10.35
CA ALA A 2 35.19 33.87 -9.42
C ALA A 2 34.94 32.42 -8.94
N THR A 3 34.76 32.25 -7.66
CA THR A 3 34.44 30.94 -7.06
C THR A 3 33.14 30.37 -7.62
N PRO A 4 32.93 29.04 -7.69
CA PRO A 4 31.71 28.43 -8.19
C PRO A 4 30.42 28.98 -7.54
N TYR A 5 30.54 29.55 -6.36
CA TYR A 5 29.46 30.19 -5.59
C TYR A 5 28.91 31.48 -6.24
N GLN A 6 29.72 32.24 -6.92
CA GLN A 6 29.31 33.53 -7.55
C GLN A 6 28.54 33.32 -8.85
N ASN A 7 28.74 32.19 -9.54
CA ASN A 7 28.02 31.88 -10.78
C ASN A 7 26.62 31.29 -10.52
N ILE A 8 26.36 30.70 -9.33
CA ILE A 8 25.06 30.19 -8.95
C ILE A 8 24.12 31.33 -8.52
N MET A 9 24.67 32.40 -7.97
CA MET A 9 23.88 33.54 -7.48
C MET A 9 23.31 34.43 -8.60
N ALA A 10 23.86 34.39 -9.81
CA ALA A 10 23.41 35.22 -10.94
C ALA A 10 22.06 34.76 -11.54
N GLY A 11 21.55 33.57 -11.19
CA GLY A 11 20.29 33.01 -11.67
C GLY A 11 19.18 32.91 -10.63
N THR A 12 19.37 33.35 -9.39
CA THR A 12 18.40 33.23 -8.31
C THR A 12 17.30 34.28 -8.40
N PRO A 13 16.00 33.91 -8.23
CA PRO A 13 14.90 34.88 -8.22
C PRO A 13 15.12 35.96 -7.15
N ALA A 14 14.80 37.21 -7.47
CA ALA A 14 15.07 38.39 -6.64
C ALA A 14 14.52 38.35 -5.20
N GLY A 15 13.58 37.41 -4.87
CA GLY A 15 13.03 37.24 -3.53
C GLY A 15 13.78 36.24 -2.65
N LEU A 16 14.67 35.40 -3.22
CA LEU A 16 15.40 34.37 -2.46
C LEU A 16 16.70 34.92 -1.83
N HIS A 17 17.34 35.81 -2.53
CA HIS A 17 18.62 36.41 -2.13
C HIS A 17 18.61 37.03 -0.71
N PRO A 18 17.56 37.76 -0.27
CA PRO A 18 17.53 38.34 1.07
C PRO A 18 17.39 37.30 2.19
N ILE A 19 16.70 36.19 1.94
CA ILE A 19 16.44 35.17 2.96
C ILE A 19 17.68 34.30 3.17
N LEU A 20 18.36 33.94 2.10
CA LEU A 20 19.62 33.19 2.17
C LEU A 20 20.71 34.05 2.84
N GLN A 21 20.78 35.34 2.52
CA GLN A 21 21.65 36.28 3.22
C GLN A 21 21.31 36.39 4.71
N GLN A 22 20.03 36.34 5.10
CA GLN A 22 19.63 36.35 6.49
C GLN A 22 20.03 35.08 7.23
N ILE A 23 19.95 33.91 6.59
CA ILE A 23 20.43 32.63 7.16
C ILE A 23 21.97 32.67 7.30
N ASP A 24 22.69 33.18 6.29
CA ASP A 24 24.15 33.36 6.36
C ASP A 24 24.54 34.39 7.42
N GLN A 25 23.80 35.47 7.57
CA GLN A 25 24.02 36.48 8.64
C GLN A 25 23.73 35.89 10.03
N LEU A 26 22.68 35.05 10.18
CA LEU A 26 22.43 34.30 11.40
C LEU A 26 23.59 33.34 11.71
N ASN A 27 24.10 32.62 10.72
CA ASN A 27 25.27 31.76 10.89
C ASN A 27 26.50 32.55 11.34
N ALA A 28 26.73 33.74 10.78
CA ALA A 28 27.85 34.60 11.15
C ALA A 28 27.72 35.17 12.57
N LEU A 29 26.53 35.56 13.00
CA LEU A 29 26.26 36.08 14.36
C LEU A 29 26.51 35.04 15.46
N TYR A 30 26.26 33.76 15.18
CA TYR A 30 26.37 32.68 16.16
C TYR A 30 27.68 31.88 16.07
N THR A 31 28.57 32.15 15.07
CA THR A 31 29.90 31.51 14.94
C THR A 31 30.96 32.12 15.89
N THR A 32 30.62 33.13 16.67
CA THR A 32 31.57 33.78 17.60
C THR A 32 31.75 33.08 18.95
N VAL A 33 31.16 31.90 19.17
CA VAL A 33 31.43 31.06 20.34
C VAL A 33 32.58 30.10 19.97
N PRO A 34 33.74 30.16 20.66
CA PRO A 34 34.87 29.28 20.32
C PRO A 34 34.50 27.82 20.59
N PRO A 35 34.86 26.90 19.70
CA PRO A 35 34.56 25.48 19.90
C PRO A 35 35.35 24.95 21.09
N THR A 36 34.63 24.46 22.09
CA THR A 36 35.22 23.56 23.10
C THR A 36 35.78 22.36 22.37
N LYS A 37 37.09 22.15 22.49
CA LYS A 37 37.79 21.00 21.96
C LYS A 37 37.16 19.73 22.51
N THR A 38 36.38 19.04 21.72
CA THR A 38 36.02 17.65 21.91
C THR A 38 36.86 16.80 20.97
N ALA A 39 37.50 15.81 21.56
CA ALA A 39 38.40 14.87 20.92
C ALA A 39 37.75 14.19 19.71
N ALA A 40 38.55 14.02 18.66
CA ALA A 40 38.19 13.23 17.49
C ALA A 40 37.89 11.80 17.91
N GLY A 41 36.61 11.43 17.88
CA GLY A 41 36.14 10.05 17.95
C GLY A 41 36.17 9.43 16.54
N PRO A 42 36.39 8.12 16.44
CA PRO A 42 36.58 7.46 15.14
C PRO A 42 35.32 7.55 14.29
N THR A 43 35.51 7.97 13.05
CA THR A 43 34.48 7.90 12.00
C THR A 43 34.03 6.47 11.81
N SER A 44 32.83 6.18 12.22
CA SER A 44 32.20 4.87 12.05
C SER A 44 31.79 4.67 10.58
N PRO A 45 32.18 3.57 9.91
CA PRO A 45 31.80 3.26 8.54
C PRO A 45 30.33 2.87 8.36
N THR A 46 29.55 2.82 9.44
CA THR A 46 28.17 2.33 9.43
C THR A 46 27.15 3.33 8.85
N ALA A 47 27.38 4.64 8.97
CA ALA A 47 26.44 5.64 8.45
C ALA A 47 26.34 5.66 6.92
N ASN A 48 27.43 5.31 6.22
CA ASN A 48 27.41 5.24 4.75
C ASN A 48 26.75 3.96 4.23
N LYS A 49 26.79 2.87 4.99
CA LYS A 49 26.13 1.61 4.60
C LYS A 49 24.60 1.68 4.74
N GLU A 50 24.09 2.34 5.79
CA GLU A 50 22.65 2.53 5.95
C GLU A 50 22.04 3.46 4.90
N ASN A 51 22.79 4.48 4.44
CA ASN A 51 22.34 5.34 3.32
C ASN A 51 22.42 4.61 1.96
N GLU A 52 23.41 3.74 1.75
CA GLU A 52 23.46 2.91 0.54
C GLU A 52 22.39 1.80 0.54
N GLU A 53 22.03 1.22 1.69
CA GLU A 53 20.92 0.27 1.79
C GLU A 53 19.56 0.94 1.63
N LEU A 54 19.35 2.15 2.14
CA LEU A 54 18.11 2.93 1.92
C LEU A 54 17.95 3.36 0.46
N VAL A 55 19.02 3.73 -0.22
CA VAL A 55 19.03 4.03 -1.66
C VAL A 55 18.83 2.76 -2.47
N LYS A 56 19.44 1.64 -2.09
CA LYS A 56 19.21 0.33 -2.75
C LYS A 56 17.80 -0.22 -2.55
N MET A 57 17.16 0.01 -1.40
CA MET A 57 15.76 -0.36 -1.20
C MET A 57 14.77 0.50 -2.01
N GLN A 58 15.17 1.64 -2.54
CA GLN A 58 14.33 2.52 -3.34
C GLN A 58 14.57 2.39 -4.86
N ASP A 59 15.74 1.90 -5.27
CA ASP A 59 16.08 1.65 -6.68
C ASP A 59 15.68 0.24 -7.16
N GLU A 60 15.15 -0.63 -6.28
CA GLU A 60 14.41 -1.82 -6.66
C GLU A 60 12.97 -1.50 -7.17
N GLY A 61 12.69 -0.22 -7.44
CA GLY A 61 11.64 0.24 -8.31
C GLY A 61 11.96 -0.15 -9.74
N VAL A 62 11.52 -1.40 -10.09
CA VAL A 62 11.26 -1.78 -11.49
C VAL A 62 12.45 -1.56 -12.44
N GLN A 63 13.52 -2.30 -12.31
CA GLN A 63 14.04 -2.91 -13.50
C GLN A 63 12.99 -3.96 -13.91
N GLU A 64 12.02 -3.55 -14.70
CA GLU A 64 11.37 -4.45 -15.62
C GLU A 64 12.50 -5.08 -16.43
N ALA A 65 12.97 -6.24 -15.99
CA ALA A 65 13.52 -7.19 -16.89
C ALA A 65 12.39 -7.36 -17.92
N VAL A 66 12.60 -6.84 -19.12
CA VAL A 66 11.85 -7.20 -20.30
C VAL A 66 12.16 -8.67 -20.51
N SER A 67 11.59 -9.52 -19.65
CA SER A 67 11.41 -10.91 -19.95
C SER A 67 10.45 -10.88 -21.13
N SER A 68 10.87 -11.37 -22.25
CA SER A 68 9.99 -11.74 -23.34
C SER A 68 9.13 -12.92 -22.85
N GLU A 69 8.27 -12.66 -21.86
CA GLU A 69 7.26 -13.60 -21.42
C GLU A 69 6.34 -13.81 -22.61
N VAL A 70 6.46 -14.97 -23.23
CA VAL A 70 5.56 -15.40 -24.27
C VAL A 70 4.23 -15.69 -23.58
N PHE A 71 3.32 -14.73 -23.63
CA PHE A 71 1.96 -14.94 -23.19
C PHE A 71 1.22 -15.80 -24.20
N SER A 72 0.52 -16.81 -23.71
CA SER A 72 -0.35 -17.67 -24.50
C SER A 72 -1.82 -17.32 -24.22
N VAL A 73 -2.68 -17.53 -25.20
CA VAL A 73 -4.12 -17.40 -25.01
C VAL A 73 -4.56 -18.41 -23.94
N TYR A 74 -5.27 -17.92 -22.93
CA TYR A 74 -5.76 -18.77 -21.86
C TYR A 74 -6.81 -19.75 -22.36
N GLN A 75 -6.58 -21.04 -22.17
CA GLN A 75 -7.51 -22.13 -22.51
C GLN A 75 -8.33 -22.47 -21.25
N HIS A 76 -9.49 -21.82 -21.09
CA HIS A 76 -10.36 -22.16 -19.99
C HIS A 76 -11.10 -23.49 -20.25
N ARG A 77 -11.26 -24.27 -19.20
CA ARG A 77 -12.11 -25.47 -19.26
C ARG A 77 -13.57 -25.05 -19.05
N GLU A 78 -14.51 -25.65 -19.78
CA GLU A 78 -15.92 -25.52 -19.48
C GLU A 78 -16.28 -26.31 -18.21
N ILE A 79 -16.02 -25.68 -17.06
CA ILE A 79 -16.22 -26.30 -15.74
C ILE A 79 -17.70 -26.41 -15.40
N VAL A 80 -18.49 -25.42 -15.85
CA VAL A 80 -19.94 -25.35 -15.63
C VAL A 80 -20.62 -25.18 -16.97
N LYS A 81 -21.51 -26.12 -17.33
CA LYS A 81 -22.23 -26.09 -18.61
C LYS A 81 -23.12 -24.86 -18.75
N GLY A 82 -23.00 -24.19 -19.90
CA GLY A 82 -23.83 -23.03 -20.23
C GLY A 82 -23.34 -21.73 -19.60
N CYS A 83 -22.12 -21.66 -19.09
CA CYS A 83 -21.52 -20.43 -18.63
C CYS A 83 -21.12 -19.51 -19.81
N CYS A 84 -21.18 -18.19 -19.58
CA CYS A 84 -20.77 -17.19 -20.55
C CYS A 84 -19.25 -16.99 -20.56
N PRO A 85 -18.61 -16.78 -21.73
CA PRO A 85 -17.20 -16.45 -21.79
C PRO A 85 -16.90 -15.11 -21.13
N HIS A 86 -15.64 -14.90 -20.76
CA HIS A 86 -15.18 -13.59 -20.30
C HIS A 86 -15.21 -12.58 -21.46
N PRO A 87 -15.66 -11.32 -21.24
CA PRO A 87 -15.79 -10.33 -22.30
C PRO A 87 -14.47 -9.87 -22.90
N GLY A 88 -13.35 -9.99 -22.17
CA GLY A 88 -12.02 -9.63 -22.66
C GLY A 88 -11.19 -10.86 -23.06
N ASP A 89 -10.25 -10.65 -23.97
CA ASP A 89 -9.27 -11.67 -24.34
C ASP A 89 -8.32 -11.96 -23.18
N ILE A 90 -8.25 -13.19 -22.74
CA ILE A 90 -7.45 -13.61 -21.59
C ILE A 90 -6.17 -14.29 -22.04
N VAL A 91 -5.09 -13.97 -21.35
CA VAL A 91 -3.77 -14.56 -21.54
C VAL A 91 -3.20 -15.06 -20.22
N GLU A 92 -2.29 -16.00 -20.34
CA GLU A 92 -1.52 -16.55 -19.23
C GLU A 92 -0.05 -16.68 -19.62
N ALA A 93 0.87 -16.64 -18.67
CA ALA A 93 2.28 -16.90 -18.93
C ALA A 93 2.48 -18.28 -19.58
N GLY A 94 3.31 -18.37 -20.62
CA GLY A 94 3.50 -19.58 -21.42
C GLY A 94 3.77 -20.85 -20.62
N PRO A 95 4.67 -20.85 -19.62
CA PRO A 95 4.91 -22.01 -18.77
C PRO A 95 3.67 -22.48 -18.00
N LEU A 96 2.83 -21.56 -17.55
CA LEU A 96 1.58 -21.88 -16.85
C LEU A 96 0.51 -22.39 -17.81
N ALA A 97 0.43 -21.84 -19.02
CA ALA A 97 -0.54 -22.23 -20.04
C ALA A 97 -0.37 -23.69 -20.52
N ALA A 98 0.85 -24.23 -20.44
CA ALA A 98 1.16 -25.61 -20.80
C ALA A 98 0.63 -26.65 -19.79
N LEU A 99 0.13 -26.21 -18.63
CA LEU A 99 -0.25 -27.09 -17.53
C LEU A 99 -1.74 -27.02 -17.24
N ASN A 100 -2.29 -28.18 -16.89
CA ASN A 100 -3.67 -28.28 -16.44
C ASN A 100 -3.78 -28.16 -14.92
N GLN A 101 -4.84 -27.53 -14.47
CA GLN A 101 -5.29 -27.58 -13.08
C GLN A 101 -5.89 -28.96 -12.77
N PRO A 102 -6.04 -29.33 -11.48
CA PRO A 102 -6.70 -30.57 -11.09
C PRO A 102 -8.13 -30.67 -11.65
N ASP A 103 -8.66 -31.89 -11.70
CA ASP A 103 -10.04 -32.06 -12.13
C ASP A 103 -11.01 -31.38 -11.16
N PRO A 104 -12.02 -30.67 -11.69
CA PRO A 104 -13.02 -29.99 -10.88
C PRO A 104 -13.95 -31.02 -10.23
N THR A 105 -13.93 -31.10 -8.91
CA THR A 105 -14.75 -32.01 -8.11
C THR A 105 -15.73 -31.29 -7.19
N TYR A 106 -15.58 -29.97 -7.04
CA TYR A 106 -16.42 -29.19 -6.15
C TYR A 106 -17.80 -28.90 -6.77
N PRO A 107 -18.92 -29.20 -6.08
CA PRO A 107 -20.26 -29.03 -6.61
C PRO A 107 -20.75 -27.57 -6.51
N LEU A 108 -20.16 -26.68 -7.31
CA LEU A 108 -20.43 -25.24 -7.28
C LEU A 108 -21.88 -24.92 -7.69
N THR A 109 -22.45 -25.71 -8.59
CA THR A 109 -23.83 -25.55 -9.08
C THR A 109 -24.90 -25.80 -8.02
N ASP A 110 -24.54 -26.45 -6.90
CA ASP A 110 -25.50 -26.69 -5.81
C ASP A 110 -25.81 -25.43 -4.99
N SER A 111 -24.95 -24.41 -5.10
CA SER A 111 -25.02 -23.21 -4.25
C SER A 111 -25.24 -21.93 -5.02
N LEU A 112 -24.76 -21.86 -6.27
CA LEU A 112 -24.95 -20.68 -7.11
C LEU A 112 -26.24 -20.82 -7.94
N PRO A 113 -27.10 -19.77 -7.97
CA PRO A 113 -28.28 -19.75 -8.82
C PRO A 113 -27.93 -19.91 -10.30
N GLU A 114 -28.77 -20.62 -11.06
CA GLU A 114 -28.57 -20.86 -12.49
C GLU A 114 -28.45 -19.56 -13.30
N GLU A 115 -29.14 -18.50 -12.88
CA GLU A 115 -29.08 -17.16 -13.46
C GLU A 115 -27.67 -16.55 -13.39
N VAL A 116 -26.94 -16.77 -12.29
CA VAL A 116 -25.57 -16.27 -12.12
C VAL A 116 -24.64 -16.84 -13.19
N ILE A 117 -24.89 -18.07 -13.58
CA ILE A 117 -24.12 -18.84 -14.55
C ILE A 117 -24.53 -18.49 -15.98
N ARG A 118 -25.83 -18.59 -16.29
CA ARG A 118 -26.34 -18.46 -17.66
C ARG A 118 -26.42 -17.01 -18.15
N GLU A 119 -26.68 -16.05 -17.26
CA GLU A 119 -26.68 -14.62 -17.62
C GLU A 119 -25.26 -14.01 -17.62
N GLY A 120 -24.23 -14.81 -17.30
CA GLY A 120 -22.84 -14.34 -17.29
C GLY A 120 -22.54 -13.33 -16.18
N LYS A 121 -23.33 -13.32 -15.07
CA LYS A 121 -23.01 -12.49 -13.90
C LYS A 121 -21.64 -12.84 -13.33
N LEU A 122 -21.26 -14.12 -13.41
CA LEU A 122 -19.90 -14.61 -13.33
C LEU A 122 -19.55 -15.27 -14.66
N SER A 123 -18.48 -14.81 -15.30
CA SER A 123 -17.97 -15.42 -16.52
C SER A 123 -17.36 -16.80 -16.25
N SER A 124 -17.19 -17.60 -17.29
CA SER A 124 -16.55 -18.93 -17.21
C SER A 124 -15.22 -18.91 -16.46
N LEU A 125 -14.41 -17.89 -16.75
CA LEU A 125 -13.12 -17.64 -16.12
C LEU A 125 -13.23 -17.34 -14.61
N GLN A 126 -14.23 -16.55 -14.23
CA GLN A 126 -14.48 -16.19 -12.83
C GLN A 126 -15.07 -17.38 -12.06
N LEU A 127 -15.99 -18.14 -12.68
CA LEU A 127 -16.50 -19.39 -12.12
C LEU A 127 -15.41 -20.42 -11.87
N GLU A 128 -14.42 -20.49 -12.77
CA GLU A 128 -13.24 -21.33 -12.60
C GLU A 128 -12.44 -20.96 -11.35
N GLY A 129 -12.16 -19.68 -11.15
CA GLY A 129 -11.47 -19.20 -9.94
C GLY A 129 -12.26 -19.47 -8.66
N VAL A 130 -13.58 -19.28 -8.69
CA VAL A 130 -14.47 -19.59 -7.56
C VAL A 130 -14.45 -21.10 -7.25
N LEU A 131 -14.57 -21.94 -8.27
CA LEU A 131 -14.59 -23.39 -8.10
C LEU A 131 -13.28 -23.89 -7.47
N TYR A 132 -12.13 -23.53 -8.02
CA TYR A 132 -10.84 -23.98 -7.48
C TYR A 132 -10.56 -23.43 -6.08
N ALA A 133 -10.96 -22.20 -5.78
CA ALA A 133 -10.87 -21.68 -4.42
C ALA A 133 -11.72 -22.50 -3.44
N CYS A 134 -12.98 -22.76 -3.78
CA CYS A 134 -13.88 -23.57 -2.95
C CYS A 134 -13.39 -25.00 -2.81
N GLN A 135 -12.88 -25.61 -3.89
CA GLN A 135 -12.31 -26.96 -3.87
C GLN A 135 -11.08 -27.03 -2.96
N GLN A 136 -10.17 -26.06 -3.06
CA GLN A 136 -8.98 -25.99 -2.20
C GLN A 136 -9.35 -25.79 -0.73
N HIS A 137 -10.39 -25.02 -0.45
CA HIS A 137 -10.92 -24.83 0.90
C HIS A 137 -11.54 -26.09 1.52
N MET A 138 -11.74 -27.17 0.77
CA MET A 138 -12.15 -28.47 1.35
C MET A 138 -10.98 -29.23 2.00
N ARG A 139 -9.75 -28.88 1.66
CA ARG A 139 -8.55 -29.54 2.16
C ARG A 139 -8.17 -29.03 3.55
N ILE A 140 -7.73 -29.93 4.40
CA ILE A 140 -7.07 -29.60 5.67
C ILE A 140 -5.59 -29.93 5.54
N LEU A 141 -4.76 -28.98 5.87
CA LEU A 141 -3.30 -29.14 5.88
C LEU A 141 -2.87 -30.04 7.04
N PRO A 142 -1.70 -30.69 6.96
CA PRO A 142 -1.17 -31.49 8.07
C PRO A 142 -0.99 -30.71 9.37
N SER A 143 -0.93 -29.37 9.32
CA SER A 143 -0.94 -28.48 10.49
C SER A 143 -2.27 -28.41 11.22
N GLY A 144 -3.35 -29.02 10.68
CA GLY A 144 -4.73 -28.90 11.18
C GLY A 144 -5.46 -27.66 10.67
N GLN A 145 -4.78 -26.77 9.96
CA GLN A 145 -5.38 -25.57 9.37
C GLN A 145 -6.02 -25.89 8.01
N ARG A 146 -7.08 -25.15 7.66
CA ARG A 146 -7.68 -25.24 6.33
C ARG A 146 -6.76 -24.65 5.28
N ALA A 147 -6.62 -25.32 4.13
CA ALA A 147 -5.86 -24.81 2.99
C ALA A 147 -6.46 -23.50 2.46
N GLY A 148 -5.59 -22.58 2.04
CA GLY A 148 -5.94 -21.32 1.41
C GLY A 148 -5.80 -21.40 -0.12
N PHE A 149 -6.27 -20.33 -0.80
CA PHE A 149 -6.18 -20.19 -2.25
C PHE A 149 -5.62 -18.82 -2.62
N PHE A 150 -4.86 -18.74 -3.72
CA PHE A 150 -4.28 -17.49 -4.19
C PHE A 150 -4.77 -17.12 -5.59
N ILE A 151 -5.45 -15.97 -5.71
CA ILE A 151 -5.84 -15.35 -6.97
C ILE A 151 -4.79 -14.29 -7.31
N GLY A 152 -3.89 -14.65 -8.24
CA GLY A 152 -2.87 -13.78 -8.81
C GLY A 152 -3.29 -13.10 -10.11
N ASP A 153 -4.57 -13.06 -10.42
CA ASP A 153 -5.11 -12.47 -11.64
C ASP A 153 -4.76 -10.98 -11.73
N ALA A 154 -4.40 -10.53 -12.91
CA ALA A 154 -4.10 -9.13 -13.19
C ALA A 154 -5.34 -8.23 -13.03
N ALA A 155 -5.14 -6.92 -13.12
CA ALA A 155 -6.23 -5.96 -13.14
C ALA A 155 -7.18 -6.22 -14.32
N GLY A 156 -8.49 -6.00 -14.13
CA GLY A 156 -9.50 -6.15 -15.18
C GLY A 156 -10.09 -7.55 -15.34
N VAL A 157 -9.49 -8.59 -14.80
CA VAL A 157 -10.04 -9.98 -14.83
C VAL A 157 -11.27 -10.15 -13.94
N GLY A 158 -11.49 -9.25 -12.99
CA GLY A 158 -12.65 -9.26 -12.09
C GLY A 158 -12.42 -10.06 -10.81
N LYS A 159 -11.32 -9.78 -10.09
CA LYS A 159 -11.04 -10.38 -8.78
C LYS A 159 -12.17 -10.15 -7.77
N GLY A 160 -12.73 -8.93 -7.71
CA GLY A 160 -13.86 -8.61 -6.82
C GLY A 160 -15.07 -9.51 -7.06
N ARG A 161 -15.39 -9.79 -8.33
CA ARG A 161 -16.44 -10.74 -8.72
C ARG A 161 -16.13 -12.18 -8.27
N GLN A 162 -14.89 -12.63 -8.38
CA GLN A 162 -14.49 -13.96 -7.90
C GLN A 162 -14.60 -14.05 -6.38
N ILE A 163 -14.12 -13.03 -5.64
CA ILE A 163 -14.28 -12.96 -4.18
C ILE A 163 -15.76 -13.03 -3.80
N SER A 164 -16.60 -12.24 -4.48
CA SER A 164 -18.05 -12.22 -4.26
C SER A 164 -18.70 -13.57 -4.53
N GLY A 165 -18.29 -14.27 -5.60
CA GLY A 165 -18.76 -15.62 -5.91
C GLY A 165 -18.40 -16.65 -4.84
N ILE A 166 -17.15 -16.57 -4.30
CA ILE A 166 -16.70 -17.43 -3.19
C ILE A 166 -17.52 -17.16 -1.92
N ILE A 167 -17.76 -15.89 -1.61
CA ILE A 167 -18.60 -15.50 -0.46
C ILE A 167 -20.03 -16.02 -0.66
N PHE A 168 -20.60 -15.87 -1.87
CA PHE A 168 -21.95 -16.32 -2.18
C PHE A 168 -22.11 -17.83 -2.01
N ASP A 169 -21.19 -18.64 -2.56
CA ASP A 169 -21.20 -20.09 -2.35
C ASP A 169 -21.20 -20.44 -0.85
N ASN A 170 -20.36 -19.78 -0.09
CA ASN A 170 -20.24 -20.03 1.34
C ASN A 170 -21.49 -19.59 2.11
N TYR A 171 -22.08 -18.44 1.76
CA TYR A 171 -23.30 -17.95 2.35
C TYR A 171 -24.49 -18.88 2.07
N ALA A 172 -24.63 -19.35 0.83
CA ALA A 172 -25.64 -20.31 0.43
C ALA A 172 -25.51 -21.65 1.17
N ARG A 173 -24.32 -22.01 1.61
CA ARG A 173 -24.04 -23.20 2.43
C ARG A 173 -24.14 -22.96 3.95
N GLY A 174 -24.73 -21.84 4.37
CA GLY A 174 -25.00 -21.51 5.77
C GLY A 174 -23.82 -20.91 6.54
N ARG A 175 -22.72 -20.54 5.87
CA ARG A 175 -21.61 -19.80 6.48
C ARG A 175 -21.87 -18.31 6.33
N THR A 176 -22.45 -17.72 7.35
CA THR A 176 -23.05 -16.38 7.24
C THR A 176 -22.12 -15.24 7.65
N LYS A 177 -20.91 -15.52 8.17
CA LYS A 177 -19.92 -14.52 8.58
C LYS A 177 -18.68 -14.58 7.71
N HIS A 178 -18.23 -13.42 7.20
CA HIS A 178 -17.03 -13.30 6.38
C HIS A 178 -16.28 -12.02 6.73
N ILE A 179 -14.96 -12.00 6.47
CA ILE A 179 -14.13 -10.79 6.59
C ILE A 179 -13.43 -10.54 5.25
N TRP A 180 -13.46 -9.29 4.79
CA TRP A 180 -12.79 -8.84 3.58
C TRP A 180 -11.86 -7.68 3.90
N PHE A 181 -10.54 -7.93 3.92
CA PHE A 181 -9.52 -6.91 4.09
C PHE A 181 -9.06 -6.34 2.75
N THR A 182 -8.85 -5.03 2.71
CA THR A 182 -8.36 -4.29 1.54
C THR A 182 -7.46 -3.10 1.96
N ILE A 183 -7.00 -2.32 0.98
CA ILE A 183 -6.09 -1.17 1.22
C ILE A 183 -6.83 0.13 1.55
N SER A 184 -8.03 0.36 0.98
CA SER A 184 -8.83 1.59 1.16
C SER A 184 -10.26 1.26 1.56
N SER A 185 -10.83 2.09 2.43
CA SER A 185 -12.25 2.01 2.82
C SER A 185 -13.21 2.27 1.66
N ASP A 186 -12.80 3.09 0.67
CA ASP A 186 -13.67 3.49 -0.45
C ASP A 186 -14.06 2.32 -1.34
N LEU A 187 -13.21 1.27 -1.38
CA LEU A 187 -13.50 0.03 -2.11
C LEU A 187 -14.70 -0.76 -1.57
N ILE A 188 -15.29 -0.32 -0.45
CA ILE A 188 -16.54 -0.90 0.06
C ILE A 188 -17.70 -0.72 -0.94
N VAL A 189 -17.71 0.37 -1.70
CA VAL A 189 -18.73 0.63 -2.73
C VAL A 189 -18.63 -0.42 -3.83
N ASP A 190 -17.40 -0.72 -4.26
CA ASP A 190 -17.13 -1.73 -5.28
C ASP A 190 -17.49 -3.14 -4.78
N SER A 191 -17.16 -3.47 -3.52
CA SER A 191 -17.51 -4.77 -2.94
C SER A 191 -19.03 -4.98 -2.82
N ARG A 192 -19.77 -3.92 -2.45
CA ARG A 192 -21.25 -3.96 -2.41
C ARG A 192 -21.84 -4.14 -3.80
N ARG A 193 -21.31 -3.43 -4.79
CA ARG A 193 -21.72 -3.58 -6.18
C ARG A 193 -21.45 -5.00 -6.68
N ASP A 194 -20.23 -5.52 -6.50
CA ASP A 194 -19.83 -6.84 -7.00
C ASP A 194 -20.67 -7.97 -6.37
N LEU A 195 -21.01 -7.88 -5.08
CA LEU A 195 -21.95 -8.81 -4.42
C LEU A 195 -23.38 -8.67 -4.96
N SER A 196 -23.88 -7.44 -5.11
CA SER A 196 -25.23 -7.18 -5.59
C SER A 196 -25.43 -7.63 -7.05
N ASP A 197 -24.43 -7.38 -7.91
CA ASP A 197 -24.48 -7.73 -9.33
C ASP A 197 -24.64 -9.24 -9.58
N ILE A 198 -24.07 -10.06 -8.70
CA ILE A 198 -24.24 -11.53 -8.76
C ILE A 198 -25.47 -12.02 -7.99
N GLY A 199 -26.26 -11.12 -7.40
CA GLY A 199 -27.47 -11.48 -6.61
C GLY A 199 -27.17 -11.94 -5.19
N CYS A 200 -25.99 -11.71 -4.65
CA CYS A 200 -25.65 -12.02 -3.28
C CYS A 200 -26.04 -10.85 -2.37
N HIS A 201 -27.14 -10.96 -1.64
CA HIS A 201 -27.68 -9.91 -0.79
C HIS A 201 -27.15 -9.95 0.65
N VAL A 202 -25.95 -10.53 0.85
CA VAL A 202 -25.30 -10.52 2.15
C VAL A 202 -24.95 -9.08 2.57
N ARG A 203 -25.20 -8.75 3.83
CA ARG A 203 -24.90 -7.40 4.35
C ARG A 203 -23.40 -7.15 4.40
N VAL A 204 -22.95 -6.01 3.86
CA VAL A 204 -21.56 -5.52 3.98
C VAL A 204 -21.50 -4.48 5.10
N ILE A 205 -20.76 -4.80 6.16
CA ILE A 205 -20.57 -4.00 7.37
C ILE A 205 -19.32 -3.15 7.18
N ASP A 206 -19.45 -1.82 7.34
CA ASP A 206 -18.36 -0.87 7.15
C ASP A 206 -17.42 -0.82 8.37
N GLY A 207 -16.50 -1.76 8.38
CA GLY A 207 -15.43 -1.85 9.36
C GLY A 207 -15.88 -2.12 10.80
N CYS A 208 -14.90 -2.09 11.69
CA CYS A 208 -15.12 -2.32 13.12
C CYS A 208 -15.94 -1.21 13.81
N GLN A 209 -15.98 -0.01 13.24
CA GLN A 209 -16.74 1.11 13.82
C GLN A 209 -18.25 0.91 13.66
N GLU A 210 -18.68 0.34 12.54
CA GLU A 210 -20.09 0.00 12.35
C GLU A 210 -20.51 -1.13 13.29
N LEU A 211 -19.66 -2.14 13.49
CA LEU A 211 -19.87 -3.16 14.52
C LEU A 211 -20.08 -2.54 15.91
N ASP A 212 -19.26 -1.52 16.29
CA ASP A 212 -19.39 -0.82 17.56
C ASP A 212 -20.70 -0.03 17.69
N ARG A 213 -21.12 0.66 16.61
CA ARG A 213 -22.34 1.51 16.61
C ARG A 213 -23.60 0.69 16.77
N GLN A 214 -23.69 -0.41 16.08
CA GLN A 214 -24.90 -1.22 16.07
C GLN A 214 -25.13 -1.96 17.39
N THR A 215 -24.06 -2.32 18.09
CA THR A 215 -24.14 -2.84 19.45
C THR A 215 -24.77 -1.85 20.43
N ARG A 216 -24.59 -0.54 20.22
CA ARG A 216 -25.07 0.51 21.13
C ARG A 216 -26.50 1.00 20.87
N VAL A 217 -26.88 1.08 19.59
CA VAL A 217 -28.14 1.76 19.21
C VAL A 217 -29.37 0.91 19.44
N LEU A 218 -29.25 -0.41 19.34
CA LEU A 218 -30.42 -1.31 19.41
C LEU A 218 -30.62 -2.00 20.75
N GLY A 219 -29.73 -1.80 21.74
CA GLY A 219 -29.81 -2.50 23.03
C GLY A 219 -29.81 -4.03 22.91
N LEU A 220 -29.54 -4.53 21.69
CA LEU A 220 -29.44 -5.95 21.41
C LEU A 220 -28.05 -6.42 21.84
N PRO A 221 -27.94 -7.68 22.31
CA PRO A 221 -26.63 -8.30 22.49
C PRO A 221 -25.81 -8.16 21.21
N ALA A 222 -24.50 -8.03 21.34
CA ALA A 222 -23.53 -7.78 20.24
C ALA A 222 -23.49 -8.82 19.11
N ASP A 223 -24.61 -9.43 18.77
CA ASP A 223 -24.77 -10.54 17.83
C ASP A 223 -25.26 -10.05 16.48
N PHE A 224 -24.40 -9.27 15.77
CA PHE A 224 -24.47 -9.34 14.33
C PHE A 224 -24.11 -10.77 13.93
N LYS A 225 -25.14 -11.58 13.73
CA LYS A 225 -25.00 -13.01 13.48
C LYS A 225 -24.46 -13.30 12.09
N GLU A 226 -24.51 -12.31 11.16
CA GLU A 226 -24.17 -12.52 9.76
C GLU A 226 -23.67 -11.23 9.06
N GLY A 227 -22.97 -11.40 7.96
CA GLY A 227 -22.48 -10.33 7.10
C GLY A 227 -21.04 -10.49 6.67
N VAL A 228 -20.59 -9.55 5.85
CA VAL A 228 -19.21 -9.39 5.43
C VAL A 228 -18.66 -8.15 6.13
N VAL A 229 -17.73 -8.30 7.07
CA VAL A 229 -17.00 -7.16 7.64
C VAL A 229 -15.95 -6.74 6.64
N PHE A 230 -16.17 -5.59 6.00
CA PHE A 230 -15.22 -4.97 5.09
C PHE A 230 -14.32 -4.03 5.89
N SER A 231 -13.01 -4.25 5.87
CA SER A 231 -12.08 -3.50 6.71
C SER A 231 -10.74 -3.29 6.03
N THR A 232 -9.98 -2.29 6.49
CA THR A 232 -8.64 -2.03 5.97
C THR A 232 -7.56 -2.71 6.81
N TYR A 233 -6.40 -2.98 6.20
CA TYR A 233 -5.22 -3.44 6.93
C TYR A 233 -4.79 -2.48 8.04
N ALA A 234 -5.00 -1.17 7.85
CA ALA A 234 -4.72 -0.16 8.88
C ALA A 234 -5.62 -0.33 10.11
N THR A 235 -6.89 -0.66 9.90
CA THR A 235 -7.83 -0.96 10.99
C THR A 235 -7.42 -2.20 11.76
N LEU A 236 -6.97 -3.25 11.08
CA LEU A 236 -6.55 -4.51 11.71
C LEU A 236 -5.44 -4.31 12.76
N VAL A 237 -4.52 -3.36 12.54
CA VAL A 237 -3.41 -3.06 13.46
C VAL A 237 -3.73 -1.97 14.48
N SER A 238 -4.92 -1.37 14.43
CA SER A 238 -5.32 -0.31 15.33
C SER A 238 -5.82 -0.83 16.68
N SER A 239 -5.74 0.02 17.72
CA SER A 239 -6.34 -0.26 19.02
C SER A 239 -7.73 0.38 19.13
N VAL A 240 -8.61 -0.22 19.92
CA VAL A 240 -9.91 0.36 20.24
C VAL A 240 -9.70 1.58 21.14
N GLN A 241 -10.01 2.78 20.63
CA GLN A 241 -9.84 4.02 21.38
C GLN A 241 -10.91 4.25 22.49
N ARG A 242 -12.04 3.54 22.45
CA ARG A 242 -13.14 3.71 23.41
C ARG A 242 -13.83 2.37 23.69
N GLY A 243 -13.68 1.90 24.89
CA GLY A 243 -14.43 0.77 25.40
C GLY A 243 -13.63 -0.02 26.42
N VAL A 244 -13.63 0.48 27.65
CA VAL A 244 -13.20 -0.33 28.80
C VAL A 244 -14.32 -1.36 29.04
N PHE A 245 -14.23 -2.50 28.36
CA PHE A 245 -14.89 -3.69 28.84
C PHE A 245 -13.86 -4.41 29.72
N ASN A 246 -14.08 -4.49 30.99
CA ASN A 246 -13.20 -5.13 31.98
C ASN A 246 -11.74 -4.65 32.08
N GLY A 247 -11.47 -3.34 31.91
CA GLY A 247 -10.15 -2.77 32.22
C GLY A 247 -9.01 -3.05 31.23
N SER A 248 -9.20 -3.86 30.17
CA SER A 248 -8.18 -4.15 29.18
C SER A 248 -8.46 -3.46 27.83
N LYS A 249 -7.41 -2.89 27.23
CA LYS A 249 -7.47 -2.33 25.87
C LYS A 249 -7.59 -3.49 24.86
N GLN A 250 -8.78 -3.68 24.31
CA GLN A 250 -9.00 -4.68 23.27
C GLN A 250 -8.46 -4.17 21.92
N SER A 251 -7.71 -4.99 21.19
CA SER A 251 -7.30 -4.66 19.82
C SER A 251 -8.44 -4.91 18.81
N ARG A 252 -8.42 -4.23 17.67
CA ARG A 252 -9.39 -4.49 16.59
C ARG A 252 -9.29 -5.92 16.06
N LEU A 253 -8.09 -6.47 16.02
CA LEU A 253 -7.87 -7.87 15.69
C LEU A 253 -8.66 -8.81 16.63
N GLN A 254 -8.57 -8.61 17.95
CA GLN A 254 -9.29 -9.42 18.92
C GLN A 254 -10.82 -9.26 18.79
N GLN A 255 -11.29 -8.05 18.51
CA GLN A 255 -12.71 -7.79 18.23
C GLN A 255 -13.21 -8.62 17.05
N LEU A 256 -12.45 -8.66 15.93
CA LEU A 256 -12.80 -9.43 14.74
C LEU A 256 -12.80 -10.94 15.03
N VAL A 257 -11.79 -11.44 15.75
CA VAL A 257 -11.72 -12.87 16.14
C VAL A 257 -12.91 -13.24 17.02
N ASN A 258 -13.28 -12.40 17.98
CA ASN A 258 -14.46 -12.62 18.84
C ASN A 258 -15.77 -12.59 18.04
N TRP A 259 -15.89 -11.65 17.09
CA TRP A 259 -17.06 -11.59 16.21
C TRP A 259 -17.20 -12.86 15.35
N CYS A 260 -16.09 -13.40 14.87
CA CYS A 260 -16.05 -14.66 14.12
C CYS A 260 -16.50 -15.86 14.96
N GLY A 261 -16.24 -15.85 16.27
CA GLY A 261 -16.48 -16.98 17.17
C GLY A 261 -15.25 -17.84 17.43
N GLY A 262 -14.05 -17.34 17.12
CA GLY A 262 -12.77 -17.99 17.42
C GLY A 262 -12.41 -19.14 16.48
N GLU A 263 -11.78 -20.19 17.02
CA GLU A 263 -11.14 -21.29 16.25
C GLU A 263 -12.10 -22.07 15.35
N GLU A 264 -13.37 -22.13 15.68
CA GLU A 264 -14.40 -22.83 14.91
C GLU A 264 -14.91 -22.05 13.70
N PHE A 265 -14.45 -20.81 13.53
CA PHE A 265 -14.82 -19.98 12.38
C PHE A 265 -14.43 -20.64 11.07
N ASP A 266 -15.44 -20.93 10.23
CA ASP A 266 -15.27 -21.60 8.93
C ASP A 266 -15.73 -20.75 7.74
N GLY A 267 -16.00 -19.46 7.96
CA GLY A 267 -16.30 -18.48 6.91
C GLY A 267 -15.08 -18.04 6.11
N CYS A 268 -15.29 -17.12 5.16
CA CYS A 268 -14.21 -16.58 4.32
C CYS A 268 -13.41 -15.50 5.04
N LEU A 269 -12.10 -15.60 4.94
CA LEU A 269 -11.12 -14.59 5.37
C LEU A 269 -10.34 -14.13 4.14
N VAL A 270 -10.73 -12.99 3.58
CA VAL A 270 -10.21 -12.47 2.32
C VAL A 270 -9.15 -11.41 2.58
N PHE A 271 -7.99 -11.58 1.99
CA PHE A 271 -6.89 -10.61 1.95
C PHE A 271 -6.75 -10.08 0.53
N ASP A 272 -7.50 -9.03 0.22
CA ASP A 272 -7.40 -8.33 -1.06
C ASP A 272 -6.22 -7.36 -1.04
N GLU A 273 -5.49 -7.25 -2.17
CA GLU A 273 -4.19 -6.57 -2.25
C GLU A 273 -3.22 -7.06 -1.16
N CYS A 274 -3.15 -8.39 -1.01
CA CYS A 274 -2.42 -9.07 0.07
C CYS A 274 -0.92 -8.77 0.11
N HIS A 275 -0.34 -8.20 -0.96
CA HIS A 275 1.04 -7.70 -1.00
C HIS A 275 1.35 -6.68 0.10
N LYS A 276 0.35 -6.08 0.76
CA LYS A 276 0.54 -5.23 1.94
C LYS A 276 1.12 -5.96 3.15
N ALA A 277 0.99 -7.28 3.21
CA ALA A 277 1.56 -8.12 4.26
C ALA A 277 2.94 -8.74 3.90
N LYS A 278 3.54 -8.35 2.78
CA LYS A 278 4.79 -8.95 2.25
C LYS A 278 6.00 -8.89 3.20
N ASN A 279 6.04 -7.94 4.11
CA ASN A 279 7.17 -7.73 5.02
C ASN A 279 6.99 -8.52 6.34
N PHE A 280 6.69 -9.80 6.24
CA PHE A 280 6.70 -10.74 7.36
C PHE A 280 8.04 -11.48 7.40
N VAL A 281 8.70 -11.48 8.56
CA VAL A 281 9.95 -12.21 8.79
C VAL A 281 9.69 -13.24 9.89
N PRO A 282 9.55 -14.53 9.55
CA PRO A 282 9.33 -15.59 10.53
C PRO A 282 10.40 -15.60 11.62
N GLY A 283 9.99 -15.79 12.87
CA GLY A 283 10.91 -15.80 14.02
C GLY A 283 11.52 -14.45 14.41
N LYS A 284 11.25 -13.38 13.68
CA LYS A 284 11.75 -12.01 13.97
C LYS A 284 10.61 -11.00 13.94
N GLU A 285 9.76 -11.01 14.95
CA GLU A 285 8.60 -10.12 15.03
C GLU A 285 8.98 -8.63 14.97
N GLN A 286 10.10 -8.24 15.54
CA GLN A 286 10.59 -6.85 15.54
C GLN A 286 11.00 -6.36 14.14
N ALA A 287 11.38 -7.26 13.24
CA ALA A 287 11.73 -6.97 11.84
C ALA A 287 10.50 -6.98 10.92
N SER A 288 9.36 -7.50 11.39
CA SER A 288 8.12 -7.60 10.64
C SER A 288 7.29 -6.31 10.77
N THR A 289 6.56 -5.95 9.70
CA THR A 289 5.58 -4.85 9.80
C THR A 289 4.39 -5.27 10.66
N LYS A 290 3.77 -4.29 11.34
CA LYS A 290 2.56 -4.54 12.16
C LYS A 290 1.43 -5.19 11.36
N VAL A 291 1.28 -4.82 10.09
CA VAL A 291 0.27 -5.40 9.19
C VAL A 291 0.57 -6.86 8.94
N ALA A 292 1.81 -7.20 8.60
CA ALA A 292 2.21 -8.58 8.34
C ALA A 292 2.03 -9.48 9.57
N LEU A 293 2.40 -9.00 10.75
CA LEU A 293 2.16 -9.70 12.01
C LEU A 293 0.67 -9.91 12.28
N ALA A 294 -0.16 -8.87 12.10
CA ALA A 294 -1.59 -8.97 12.33
C ALA A 294 -2.27 -9.94 11.37
N VAL A 295 -1.89 -9.91 10.08
CA VAL A 295 -2.39 -10.86 9.05
C VAL A 295 -2.02 -12.30 9.39
N THR A 296 -0.78 -12.55 9.82
CA THR A 296 -0.36 -13.90 10.22
C THR A 296 -1.08 -14.34 11.52
N THR A 297 -1.20 -13.44 12.49
CA THR A 297 -1.87 -13.72 13.77
C THR A 297 -3.33 -14.10 13.58
N ILE A 298 -4.10 -13.33 12.79
CA ILE A 298 -5.54 -13.63 12.58
C ILE A 298 -5.73 -14.97 11.86
N GLN A 299 -4.85 -15.34 10.93
CA GLN A 299 -4.88 -16.64 10.28
C GLN A 299 -4.66 -17.79 11.27
N ARG A 300 -3.76 -17.62 12.23
CA ARG A 300 -3.45 -18.63 13.27
C ARG A 300 -4.57 -18.75 14.29
N LEU A 301 -5.24 -17.64 14.64
CA LEU A 301 -6.38 -17.63 15.56
C LEU A 301 -7.68 -18.17 14.94
N LEU A 302 -7.76 -18.24 13.61
CA LEU A 302 -8.91 -18.72 12.86
C LEU A 302 -8.51 -19.92 11.97
N PRO A 303 -8.09 -21.07 12.53
CA PRO A 303 -7.49 -22.17 11.79
C PRO A 303 -8.41 -22.81 10.75
N LYS A 304 -9.73 -22.79 10.96
CA LYS A 304 -10.74 -23.35 10.05
C LYS A 304 -11.23 -22.38 9.00
N ALA A 305 -10.83 -21.07 9.06
CA ALA A 305 -11.21 -20.06 8.08
C ALA A 305 -10.81 -20.45 6.66
N ARG A 306 -11.64 -20.07 5.68
CA ARG A 306 -11.38 -20.19 4.26
C ARG A 306 -10.60 -18.97 3.80
N VAL A 307 -9.28 -19.12 3.75
CA VAL A 307 -8.37 -18.01 3.46
C VAL A 307 -8.21 -17.84 1.97
N LEU A 308 -8.46 -16.62 1.51
CA LEU A 308 -8.27 -16.18 0.13
C LEU A 308 -7.25 -15.04 0.08
N TYR A 309 -6.18 -15.25 -0.68
CA TYR A 309 -5.20 -14.22 -1.00
C TYR A 309 -5.49 -13.68 -2.40
N CYS A 310 -5.51 -12.36 -2.57
CA CYS A 310 -5.72 -11.72 -3.86
C CYS A 310 -4.69 -10.61 -4.07
N SER A 311 -4.03 -10.58 -5.23
CA SER A 311 -3.15 -9.49 -5.63
C SER A 311 -2.89 -9.50 -7.13
N ALA A 312 -3.06 -8.34 -7.78
CA ALA A 312 -2.76 -8.18 -9.21
C ALA A 312 -1.25 -8.18 -9.50
N THR A 313 -0.44 -7.70 -8.58
CA THR A 313 1.01 -7.61 -8.73
C THR A 313 1.72 -8.91 -8.39
N GLY A 314 0.97 -9.92 -7.99
CA GLY A 314 1.49 -11.24 -7.64
C GLY A 314 2.48 -11.19 -6.48
N VAL A 315 3.35 -12.17 -6.46
CA VAL A 315 4.50 -12.21 -5.56
C VAL A 315 5.73 -11.82 -6.37
N THR A 316 6.13 -10.56 -6.28
CA THR A 316 7.32 -10.04 -6.98
C THR A 316 8.62 -10.75 -6.56
N ASP A 317 8.64 -11.26 -5.35
CA ASP A 317 9.74 -12.07 -4.82
C ASP A 317 9.16 -13.14 -3.89
N VAL A 318 9.65 -14.36 -3.98
CA VAL A 318 9.20 -15.50 -3.16
C VAL A 318 9.38 -15.24 -1.66
N LYS A 319 10.37 -14.41 -1.27
CA LYS A 319 10.53 -13.97 0.14
C LYS A 319 9.30 -13.24 0.69
N ASN A 320 8.51 -12.61 -0.19
CA ASN A 320 7.31 -11.88 0.18
C ASN A 320 6.10 -12.79 0.50
N MET A 321 6.22 -14.11 0.28
CA MET A 321 5.15 -15.09 0.55
C MET A 321 5.09 -15.55 2.02
N ALA A 322 6.02 -15.14 2.86
CA ALA A 322 6.16 -15.68 4.23
C ALA A 322 4.86 -15.68 5.07
N PHE A 323 3.94 -14.74 4.82
CA PHE A 323 2.63 -14.66 5.49
C PHE A 323 1.56 -15.61 4.92
N MET A 324 1.82 -16.27 3.78
CA MET A 324 0.87 -17.15 3.07
C MET A 324 0.93 -18.60 3.58
N GLU A 325 0.96 -18.79 4.88
CA GLU A 325 1.12 -20.12 5.52
C GLU A 325 0.04 -21.12 5.09
N ARG A 326 -1.16 -20.63 4.71
CA ARG A 326 -2.29 -21.49 4.30
C ARG A 326 -2.16 -22.11 2.91
N LEU A 327 -1.15 -21.73 2.12
CA LEU A 327 -0.86 -22.44 0.87
C LEU A 327 -0.24 -23.82 1.14
N GLY A 328 0.35 -24.04 2.33
CA GLY A 328 0.91 -25.33 2.72
C GLY A 328 2.22 -25.69 2.00
N LEU A 329 2.94 -24.69 1.48
CA LEU A 329 4.23 -24.88 0.82
C LEU A 329 5.35 -25.21 1.80
N TRP A 330 5.19 -24.82 3.06
CA TRP A 330 6.10 -25.11 4.18
C TRP A 330 5.30 -25.36 5.47
N GLY A 331 5.96 -25.92 6.48
CA GLY A 331 5.36 -26.22 7.78
C GLY A 331 5.24 -27.69 8.05
N VAL A 332 4.42 -28.05 9.02
CA VAL A 332 4.24 -29.45 9.46
C VAL A 332 3.66 -30.28 8.30
N GLY A 333 4.36 -31.38 7.97
CA GLY A 333 3.94 -32.30 6.92
C GLY A 333 4.11 -31.80 5.49
N ALA A 334 4.64 -30.60 5.28
CA ALA A 334 5.02 -30.09 3.96
C ALA A 334 6.45 -30.53 3.60
N GLN A 335 6.83 -30.37 2.33
CA GLN A 335 8.17 -30.69 1.84
C GLN A 335 9.28 -29.91 2.58
N PHE A 336 8.99 -28.65 2.93
CA PHE A 336 9.89 -27.78 3.68
C PHE A 336 9.35 -27.59 5.09
N ARG A 337 10.20 -27.83 6.10
CA ARG A 337 9.79 -27.72 7.51
C ARG A 337 9.57 -26.27 7.97
N SER A 338 10.26 -25.31 7.33
CA SER A 338 10.13 -23.88 7.64
C SER A 338 10.22 -23.03 6.37
N PHE A 339 9.80 -21.77 6.49
CA PHE A 339 9.91 -20.80 5.41
C PHE A 339 11.37 -20.51 5.04
N GLU A 340 12.28 -20.51 6.01
CA GLU A 340 13.71 -20.28 5.77
C GLU A 340 14.30 -21.38 4.87
N GLN A 341 13.97 -22.63 5.11
CA GLN A 341 14.39 -23.75 4.25
C GLN A 341 13.81 -23.63 2.85
N PHE A 342 12.54 -23.24 2.76
CA PHE A 342 11.86 -23.03 1.47
C PHE A 342 12.53 -21.92 0.67
N ILE A 343 12.75 -20.74 1.27
CA ILE A 343 13.35 -19.60 0.57
C ILE A 343 14.80 -19.87 0.17
N GLU A 344 15.58 -20.51 1.04
CA GLU A 344 16.97 -20.90 0.74
C GLU A 344 17.02 -21.83 -0.49
N PHE A 345 16.12 -22.80 -0.56
CA PHE A 345 16.03 -23.70 -1.71
C PHE A 345 15.70 -22.95 -3.01
N VAL A 346 14.69 -22.07 -2.96
CA VAL A 346 14.26 -21.30 -4.16
C VAL A 346 15.34 -20.33 -4.62
N GLN A 347 15.97 -19.60 -3.70
CA GLN A 347 17.00 -18.60 -4.04
C GLN A 347 18.26 -19.24 -4.64
N LYS A 348 18.68 -20.40 -4.14
CA LYS A 348 19.84 -21.14 -4.68
C LYS A 348 19.65 -21.56 -6.13
N LYS A 349 18.41 -21.70 -6.60
CA LYS A 349 18.06 -22.19 -7.94
C LYS A 349 17.71 -21.08 -8.95
N GLY A 350 17.53 -19.84 -8.49
CA GLY A 350 17.27 -18.67 -9.35
C GLY A 350 15.86 -18.58 -9.93
N LEU A 351 15.68 -17.73 -10.96
CA LEU A 351 14.38 -17.40 -11.58
C LEU A 351 13.59 -18.62 -12.06
N GLY A 352 14.26 -19.59 -12.68
CA GLY A 352 13.58 -20.81 -13.14
C GLY A 352 12.89 -21.60 -12.03
N MET A 353 13.35 -21.46 -10.78
CA MET A 353 12.69 -22.12 -9.65
C MET A 353 11.40 -21.39 -9.23
N ALA A 354 11.34 -20.08 -9.37
CA ALA A 354 10.11 -19.33 -9.11
C ALA A 354 9.01 -19.70 -10.13
N GLU A 355 9.38 -19.87 -11.40
CA GLU A 355 8.47 -20.38 -12.44
C GLU A 355 7.98 -21.79 -12.13
N MET A 356 8.89 -22.70 -11.78
CA MET A 356 8.53 -24.07 -11.38
C MET A 356 7.61 -24.08 -10.16
N LEU A 357 7.83 -23.20 -9.20
CA LEU A 357 6.95 -23.04 -8.03
C LEU A 357 5.54 -22.62 -8.46
N ALA A 358 5.42 -21.62 -9.35
CA ALA A 358 4.13 -21.16 -9.85
C ALA A 358 3.40 -22.29 -10.61
N MET A 359 4.15 -23.08 -11.40
CA MET A 359 3.65 -24.26 -12.11
C MET A 359 3.11 -25.32 -11.13
N GLU A 360 3.86 -25.64 -10.09
CA GLU A 360 3.45 -26.57 -9.03
C GLU A 360 2.22 -26.09 -8.27
N MET A 361 2.18 -24.80 -7.93
CA MET A 361 1.02 -24.20 -7.28
C MET A 361 -0.26 -24.28 -8.14
N LYS A 362 -0.13 -24.08 -9.45
CA LYS A 362 -1.24 -24.24 -10.40
C LYS A 362 -1.69 -25.71 -10.49
N MET A 363 -0.77 -26.64 -10.69
CA MET A 363 -1.05 -28.09 -10.76
C MET A 363 -1.68 -28.63 -9.47
N SER A 364 -1.28 -28.10 -8.32
CA SER A 364 -1.87 -28.45 -7.02
C SER A 364 -3.20 -27.77 -6.75
N GLY A 365 -3.69 -26.93 -7.66
CA GLY A 365 -4.99 -26.25 -7.54
C GLY A 365 -5.08 -25.20 -6.45
N MET A 366 -3.96 -24.59 -6.05
CA MET A 366 -3.91 -23.56 -5.01
C MET A 366 -3.71 -22.14 -5.56
N TYR A 367 -3.54 -21.99 -6.87
CA TYR A 367 -3.15 -20.74 -7.52
C TYR A 367 -3.74 -20.60 -8.93
N VAL A 368 -4.16 -19.38 -9.25
CA VAL A 368 -4.48 -18.93 -10.61
C VAL A 368 -3.81 -17.58 -10.88
N SER A 369 -3.35 -17.37 -12.12
CA SER A 369 -2.74 -16.11 -12.55
C SER A 369 -3.02 -15.90 -14.04
N ARG A 370 -3.97 -15.03 -14.31
CA ARG A 370 -4.45 -14.75 -15.66
C ARG A 370 -4.47 -13.23 -15.86
N GLY A 371 -4.37 -12.78 -17.09
CA GLY A 371 -4.37 -11.36 -17.43
C GLY A 371 -5.20 -11.04 -18.65
N LEU A 372 -5.54 -9.78 -18.83
CA LEU A 372 -6.10 -9.29 -20.08
C LEU A 372 -5.00 -9.20 -21.15
N SER A 373 -5.35 -9.52 -22.38
CA SER A 373 -4.46 -9.32 -23.53
C SER A 373 -4.38 -7.83 -23.85
N TYR A 374 -3.16 -7.33 -24.01
CA TYR A 374 -2.91 -5.95 -24.45
C TYR A 374 -2.69 -5.84 -25.97
N LYS A 375 -3.01 -6.88 -26.76
CA LYS A 375 -2.80 -6.88 -28.23
C LYS A 375 -3.55 -5.77 -28.95
N GLN A 376 -4.67 -5.31 -28.38
CA GLN A 376 -5.49 -4.24 -28.95
C GLN A 376 -5.26 -2.89 -28.25
N ALA A 377 -4.37 -2.83 -27.24
CA ALA A 377 -4.04 -1.61 -26.55
C ALA A 377 -2.89 -0.90 -27.27
N GLU A 378 -3.10 0.36 -27.56
CA GLU A 378 -2.04 1.27 -28.01
C GLU A 378 -1.56 2.10 -26.84
N PHE A 379 -0.26 2.32 -26.76
CA PHE A 379 0.26 3.21 -25.76
C PHE A 379 1.31 4.14 -26.38
N SER A 380 1.33 5.38 -25.89
CA SER A 380 2.32 6.38 -26.28
C SER A 380 2.86 7.09 -25.05
N THR A 381 4.12 7.49 -25.10
CA THR A 381 4.74 8.31 -24.07
C THR A 381 4.73 9.77 -24.53
N VAL A 382 4.09 10.62 -23.74
CA VAL A 382 4.11 12.07 -23.99
C VAL A 382 5.19 12.69 -23.10
N GLU A 383 6.29 13.11 -23.70
CA GLU A 383 7.34 13.85 -23.01
C GLU A 383 6.97 15.32 -22.89
N ILE A 384 7.01 15.85 -21.68
CA ILE A 384 6.65 17.24 -21.37
C ILE A 384 7.90 17.97 -20.91
N PRO A 385 8.58 18.73 -21.79
CA PRO A 385 9.72 19.55 -21.37
C PRO A 385 9.24 20.66 -20.45
N LEU A 386 10.03 20.98 -19.42
CA LEU A 386 9.74 22.09 -18.54
C LEU A 386 9.88 23.42 -19.30
N THR A 387 8.91 24.30 -19.11
CA THR A 387 9.02 25.69 -19.55
C THR A 387 10.10 26.42 -18.74
N GLU A 388 10.58 27.57 -19.23
CA GLU A 388 11.56 28.38 -18.49
C GLU A 388 11.07 28.80 -17.10
N GLU A 389 9.76 29.07 -16.97
CA GLU A 389 9.14 29.41 -15.68
C GLU A 389 9.08 28.19 -14.76
N GLN A 390 8.68 27.04 -15.29
CA GLN A 390 8.66 25.78 -14.53
C GLN A 390 10.06 25.36 -14.09
N ARG A 391 11.05 25.53 -14.95
CA ARG A 391 12.44 25.27 -14.61
C ARG A 391 12.91 26.15 -13.44
N LYS A 392 12.62 27.46 -13.49
CA LYS A 392 12.93 28.38 -12.39
C LYS A 392 12.27 27.98 -11.08
N ILE A 393 11.01 27.55 -11.13
CA ILE A 393 10.30 27.06 -9.93
C ILE A 393 10.97 25.79 -9.40
N TYR A 394 11.33 24.85 -10.27
CA TYR A 394 12.00 23.60 -9.88
C TYR A 394 13.37 23.87 -9.25
N ASP A 395 14.20 24.68 -9.89
CA ASP A 395 15.54 25.04 -9.40
C ASP A 395 15.46 25.79 -8.07
N THR A 396 14.49 26.70 -7.92
CA THR A 396 14.21 27.39 -6.66
C THR A 396 13.83 26.41 -5.57
N ALA A 397 12.93 25.47 -5.86
CA ALA A 397 12.51 24.45 -4.90
C ALA A 397 13.69 23.55 -4.47
N ALA A 398 14.52 23.12 -5.42
CA ALA A 398 15.71 22.31 -5.14
C ALA A 398 16.69 23.07 -4.23
N HIS A 399 16.88 24.36 -4.49
CA HIS A 399 17.76 25.21 -3.67
C HIS A 399 17.22 25.36 -2.24
N VAL A 400 15.93 25.61 -2.08
CA VAL A 400 15.29 25.74 -0.76
C VAL A 400 15.38 24.45 0.06
N TRP A 401 15.17 23.29 -0.57
CA TRP A 401 15.33 22.02 0.12
C TRP A 401 16.78 21.75 0.55
N ASN A 402 17.76 22.21 -0.24
CA ASN A 402 19.17 22.15 0.16
C ASN A 402 19.48 23.06 1.36
N GLU A 403 18.95 24.28 1.39
CA GLU A 403 19.11 25.19 2.53
C GLU A 403 18.37 24.69 3.78
N LEU A 404 17.17 24.13 3.62
CA LEU A 404 16.47 23.43 4.71
C LEU A 404 17.31 22.30 5.29
N LYS A 405 17.98 21.50 4.43
CA LYS A 405 18.87 20.42 4.88
C LYS A 405 20.02 20.98 5.74
N LYS A 406 20.72 22.02 5.27
CA LYS A 406 21.82 22.66 6.02
C LYS A 406 21.35 23.25 7.34
N ALA A 407 20.21 23.94 7.32
CA ALA A 407 19.61 24.49 8.54
C ALA A 407 19.22 23.39 9.54
N LEU A 408 18.69 22.28 9.04
CA LEU A 408 18.34 21.11 9.85
C LEU A 408 19.58 20.45 10.49
N GLU A 409 20.67 20.28 9.72
CA GLU A 409 21.97 19.79 10.22
C GLU A 409 22.47 20.67 11.37
N SER A 410 22.44 21.98 11.19
CA SER A 410 22.85 22.94 12.22
C SER A 410 21.94 22.89 13.45
N ALA A 411 20.63 22.82 13.27
CA ALA A 411 19.65 22.77 14.36
C ALA A 411 19.79 21.49 15.19
N ILE A 412 20.03 20.34 14.55
CA ILE A 412 20.25 19.06 15.24
C ILE A 412 21.47 19.14 16.17
N VAL A 413 22.59 19.70 15.69
CA VAL A 413 23.80 19.87 16.50
C VAL A 413 23.56 20.81 17.67
N ARG A 414 22.90 21.96 17.43
CA ARG A 414 22.66 23.00 18.45
C ARG A 414 21.69 22.58 19.53
N THR A 415 20.67 21.82 19.16
CA THR A 415 19.63 21.34 20.08
C THR A 415 19.98 20.01 20.74
N ASN A 416 21.11 19.40 20.38
CA ASN A 416 21.50 18.05 20.80
C ASN A 416 20.38 17.00 20.54
N TYR A 417 19.67 17.15 19.42
CA TYR A 417 18.52 16.31 19.09
C TYR A 417 18.93 14.89 18.76
N SER A 418 18.43 13.91 19.51
CA SER A 418 18.77 12.48 19.39
C SER A 418 17.84 11.66 18.52
N GLY A 419 16.81 12.27 17.93
CA GLY A 419 15.78 11.60 17.15
C GLY A 419 16.29 11.03 15.82
N SER A 420 16.51 9.72 15.77
CA SER A 420 17.01 9.00 14.58
C SER A 420 16.10 9.06 13.34
N ARG A 421 14.83 9.44 13.51
CA ARG A 421 13.81 9.43 12.43
C ARG A 421 13.73 10.70 11.59
N ILE A 422 14.39 11.79 12.01
CA ILE A 422 14.22 13.09 11.33
C ILE A 422 14.65 13.05 9.87
N TRP A 423 15.75 12.38 9.57
CA TRP A 423 16.25 12.22 8.20
C TRP A 423 15.32 11.37 7.34
N SER A 424 14.76 10.30 7.89
CA SER A 424 13.73 9.51 7.20
C SER A 424 12.49 10.35 6.86
N GLN A 425 12.05 11.22 7.77
CA GLN A 425 10.95 12.16 7.53
C GLN A 425 11.33 13.22 6.49
N PHE A 426 12.56 13.76 6.56
CA PHE A 426 13.06 14.74 5.60
C PHE A 426 13.03 14.18 4.17
N TRP A 427 13.65 13.02 3.94
CA TRP A 427 13.68 12.39 2.63
C TRP A 427 12.30 11.99 2.13
N SER A 428 11.45 11.47 2.98
CA SER A 428 10.06 11.15 2.64
C SER A 428 9.26 12.39 2.22
N CYS A 429 9.41 13.52 2.93
CA CYS A 429 8.75 14.77 2.57
C CYS A 429 9.34 15.38 1.30
N HIS A 430 10.67 15.35 1.12
CA HIS A 430 11.38 15.80 -0.07
C HIS A 430 10.88 15.07 -1.32
N GLN A 431 10.84 13.73 -1.31
CA GLN A 431 10.34 12.94 -2.43
C GLN A 431 8.88 13.25 -2.76
N ARG A 432 8.03 13.34 -1.74
CA ARG A 432 6.60 13.69 -1.94
C ARG A 432 6.45 15.09 -2.51
N PHE A 433 7.22 16.05 -2.04
CA PHE A 433 7.20 17.43 -2.54
C PHE A 433 7.50 17.48 -4.04
N PHE A 434 8.64 16.92 -4.47
CA PHE A 434 9.03 16.95 -5.88
C PHE A 434 8.11 16.12 -6.77
N LYS A 435 7.57 15.02 -6.25
CA LYS A 435 6.54 14.26 -6.94
C LYS A 435 5.31 15.11 -7.24
N HIS A 436 4.77 15.82 -6.26
CA HIS A 436 3.61 16.69 -6.46
C HIS A 436 3.94 17.91 -7.33
N LEU A 437 5.13 18.47 -7.20
CA LEU A 437 5.60 19.55 -8.05
C LEU A 437 5.60 19.14 -9.53
N CYS A 438 6.17 17.98 -9.83
CA CYS A 438 6.18 17.43 -11.20
C CYS A 438 4.77 17.09 -11.72
N ILE A 439 3.89 16.55 -10.87
CA ILE A 439 2.48 16.31 -11.25
C ILE A 439 1.81 17.64 -11.61
N GLY A 440 1.94 18.67 -10.76
CA GLY A 440 1.36 19.99 -11.03
C GLY A 440 1.84 20.61 -12.35
N MET A 441 3.12 20.44 -12.68
CA MET A 441 3.70 20.93 -13.94
C MET A 441 3.17 20.20 -15.19
N LYS A 442 2.66 18.97 -15.04
CA LYS A 442 2.09 18.17 -16.15
C LYS A 442 0.61 18.46 -16.40
N ILE A 443 -0.12 19.02 -15.44
CA ILE A 443 -1.57 19.22 -15.52
C ILE A 443 -2.03 19.92 -16.81
N PRO A 444 -1.40 21.03 -17.26
CA PRO A 444 -1.88 21.71 -18.48
C PRO A 444 -1.86 20.80 -19.72
N THR A 445 -0.83 19.97 -19.85
CA THR A 445 -0.72 19.02 -20.96
C THR A 445 -1.75 17.88 -20.82
N ILE A 446 -1.92 17.34 -19.60
CA ILE A 446 -2.92 16.30 -19.34
C ILE A 446 -4.32 16.78 -19.68
N VAL A 447 -4.67 18.02 -19.32
CA VAL A 447 -5.98 18.62 -19.66
C VAL A 447 -6.16 18.72 -21.16
N LYS A 448 -5.13 19.18 -21.90
CA LYS A 448 -5.16 19.28 -23.35
C LYS A 448 -5.36 17.91 -24.02
N GLU A 449 -4.58 16.91 -23.61
CA GLU A 449 -4.71 15.54 -24.13
C GLU A 449 -6.10 14.95 -23.84
N ALA A 450 -6.61 15.18 -22.61
CA ALA A 450 -7.95 14.73 -22.22
C ALA A 450 -9.04 15.40 -23.08
N GLN A 451 -8.95 16.70 -23.35
CA GLN A 451 -9.88 17.42 -24.22
C GLN A 451 -9.84 16.89 -25.65
N THR A 452 -8.64 16.70 -26.20
CA THR A 452 -8.46 16.12 -27.55
C THR A 452 -9.07 14.72 -27.64
N ALA A 453 -8.89 13.88 -26.63
CA ALA A 453 -9.48 12.55 -26.59
C ALA A 453 -11.02 12.59 -26.53
N LEU A 454 -11.60 13.51 -25.74
CA LEU A 454 -13.05 13.72 -25.69
C LEU A 454 -13.62 14.18 -27.01
N GLU A 455 -12.95 15.14 -27.71
CA GLU A 455 -13.34 15.61 -29.04
C GLU A 455 -13.31 14.45 -30.07
N ASN A 456 -12.42 13.49 -29.90
CA ASN A 456 -12.37 12.28 -30.73
C ASN A 456 -13.36 11.17 -30.29
N GLY A 457 -14.27 11.46 -29.35
CA GLY A 457 -15.31 10.54 -28.90
C GLY A 457 -14.80 9.43 -27.96
N CYS A 458 -13.59 9.59 -27.38
CA CYS A 458 -13.03 8.62 -26.43
C CYS A 458 -13.53 8.88 -25.02
N CYS A 459 -13.65 7.82 -24.21
CA CYS A 459 -13.79 7.94 -22.76
C CYS A 459 -12.42 8.18 -22.14
N VAL A 460 -12.31 9.16 -21.22
CA VAL A 460 -11.04 9.54 -20.60
C VAL A 460 -10.99 9.09 -19.14
N VAL A 461 -9.94 8.35 -18.78
CA VAL A 461 -9.63 7.99 -17.39
C VAL A 461 -8.23 8.51 -17.05
N ILE A 462 -8.14 9.40 -16.05
CA ILE A 462 -6.87 9.99 -15.61
C ILE A 462 -6.40 9.30 -14.35
N GLY A 463 -5.32 8.53 -14.45
CA GLY A 463 -4.66 7.89 -13.31
C GLY A 463 -3.62 8.82 -12.70
N LEU A 464 -3.72 9.11 -11.41
CA LEU A 464 -2.76 9.91 -10.66
C LEU A 464 -2.04 9.05 -9.63
N GLN A 465 -0.75 9.27 -9.46
CA GLN A 465 0.03 8.59 -8.41
C GLN A 465 -0.37 9.01 -6.98
N SER A 466 -1.01 10.17 -6.83
CA SER A 466 -1.55 10.68 -5.56
C SER A 466 -2.64 11.71 -5.87
N THR A 467 -3.75 11.61 -5.17
CA THR A 467 -4.90 12.53 -5.29
C THR A 467 -4.80 13.75 -4.37
N GLY A 468 -3.93 13.69 -3.35
CA GLY A 468 -3.86 14.74 -2.34
C GLY A 468 -5.07 14.81 -1.38
N GLU A 469 -5.96 13.83 -1.43
CA GLU A 469 -7.22 13.78 -0.66
C GLU A 469 -7.01 14.00 0.84
N ALA A 470 -6.06 13.29 1.46
CA ALA A 470 -5.75 13.44 2.89
C ALA A 470 -5.32 14.88 3.28
N SER A 471 -4.63 15.58 2.36
CA SER A 471 -4.24 16.97 2.56
C SER A 471 -5.44 17.91 2.43
N PHE A 472 -6.30 17.64 1.46
CA PHE A 472 -7.54 18.39 1.27
C PHE A 472 -8.47 18.24 2.49
N GLU A 473 -8.68 17.01 2.99
CA GLU A 473 -9.47 16.76 4.20
C GLU A 473 -8.89 17.47 5.43
N SER A 474 -7.56 17.51 5.57
CA SER A 474 -6.88 18.22 6.64
C SER A 474 -7.17 19.73 6.59
N GLU A 475 -7.06 20.33 5.41
CA GLU A 475 -7.35 21.77 5.23
C GLU A 475 -8.86 22.07 5.35
N PHE A 476 -9.71 21.20 4.83
CA PHE A 476 -11.17 21.31 5.00
C PHE A 476 -11.57 21.29 6.47
N SER A 477 -10.95 20.40 7.25
CA SER A 477 -11.19 20.30 8.70
C SER A 477 -10.68 21.53 9.47
N LYS A 478 -9.50 22.07 9.12
CA LYS A 478 -8.93 23.29 9.75
C LYS A 478 -9.80 24.51 9.48
N ASN A 479 -10.34 24.63 8.27
CA ASN A 479 -11.10 25.78 7.83
C ASN A 479 -12.62 25.66 8.04
N LYS A 480 -13.06 24.78 8.96
CA LYS A 480 -14.48 24.58 9.30
C LYS A 480 -15.39 24.33 8.10
N GLY A 481 -14.92 23.56 7.14
CA GLY A 481 -15.69 23.18 5.95
C GLY A 481 -15.71 24.21 4.81
N LYS A 482 -14.87 25.26 4.86
CA LYS A 482 -14.75 26.24 3.79
C LYS A 482 -13.33 26.22 3.24
N VAL A 483 -13.14 25.74 2.04
CA VAL A 483 -11.89 25.86 1.29
C VAL A 483 -12.14 26.80 0.11
N SER A 484 -11.47 27.94 0.08
CA SER A 484 -11.53 28.88 -1.03
C SER A 484 -10.35 28.63 -1.96
N GLY A 485 -10.57 27.91 -3.07
CA GLY A 485 -9.56 27.67 -4.09
C GLY A 485 -8.81 26.34 -3.96
N PHE A 486 -7.76 26.17 -4.76
CA PHE A 486 -6.93 24.99 -4.77
C PHE A 486 -5.87 25.04 -3.65
N VAL A 487 -5.61 23.90 -3.02
CA VAL A 487 -4.61 23.76 -1.97
C VAL A 487 -3.29 23.29 -2.60
N SER A 488 -2.22 24.09 -2.43
CA SER A 488 -0.90 23.68 -2.88
C SER A 488 -0.33 22.60 -1.96
N LEU A 489 -0.35 21.35 -2.44
CA LEU A 489 0.19 20.20 -1.71
C LEU A 489 1.69 20.34 -1.41
N CYS A 490 2.44 20.95 -2.33
CA CYS A 490 3.86 21.22 -2.14
C CYS A 490 4.09 22.15 -0.93
N LYS A 491 3.31 23.24 -0.85
CA LYS A 491 3.37 24.18 0.26
C LYS A 491 3.03 23.52 1.59
N GLU A 492 1.97 22.71 1.61
CA GLU A 492 1.55 22.00 2.82
C GLU A 492 2.61 21.01 3.30
N ILE A 493 3.17 20.19 2.41
CA ILE A 493 4.22 19.22 2.75
C ILE A 493 5.43 19.92 3.38
N PHE A 494 5.89 21.01 2.76
CA PHE A 494 7.04 21.78 3.23
C PHE A 494 6.77 22.43 4.60
N THR A 495 5.68 23.17 4.72
CA THR A 495 5.27 23.84 5.97
C THR A 495 5.06 22.85 7.10
N ARG A 496 4.38 21.75 6.84
CA ARG A 496 4.12 20.71 7.83
C ARG A 496 5.39 20.04 8.32
N PHE A 497 6.35 19.75 7.43
CA PHE A 497 7.64 19.20 7.84
C PHE A 497 8.37 20.14 8.79
N ILE A 498 8.50 21.43 8.44
CA ILE A 498 9.18 22.42 9.26
C ILE A 498 8.47 22.59 10.62
N THR A 499 7.14 22.69 10.63
CA THR A 499 6.38 22.90 11.88
C THR A 499 6.46 21.71 12.83
N GLN A 500 6.44 20.47 12.29
CA GLN A 500 6.34 19.26 13.12
C GLN A 500 7.70 18.64 13.47
N HIS A 501 8.71 18.84 12.65
CA HIS A 501 9.97 18.08 12.75
C HIS A 501 11.22 18.94 12.89
N PHE A 502 11.18 20.25 12.65
CA PHE A 502 12.36 21.10 12.81
C PHE A 502 12.66 21.30 14.30
N PRO A 503 13.85 20.85 14.81
CA PRO A 503 14.15 20.90 16.24
C PRO A 503 14.48 22.34 16.68
N ILE A 504 13.81 22.78 17.73
CA ILE A 504 14.03 24.12 18.33
C ILE A 504 14.30 24.04 19.84
N MET A 505 14.03 22.88 20.46
CA MET A 505 14.19 22.65 21.90
C MET A 505 15.52 21.95 22.15
N ILE A 506 16.29 22.42 23.12
CA ILE A 506 17.54 21.78 23.53
C ILE A 506 17.19 20.59 24.42
N GLU A 507 17.63 19.38 24.03
CA GLU A 507 17.50 18.19 24.90
C GLU A 507 18.46 18.32 26.09
N SER A 508 17.92 18.69 27.27
CA SER A 508 18.64 18.77 28.54
C SER A 508 18.48 17.46 29.32
N GLN A 509 19.52 17.10 30.08
CA GLN A 509 19.46 15.96 31.00
C GLN A 509 18.49 16.18 32.19
N ASN A 510 18.16 17.42 32.52
CA ASN A 510 17.14 17.78 33.49
C ASN A 510 15.81 18.00 32.77
N LYS A 511 14.82 17.16 33.05
CA LYS A 511 13.48 17.17 32.41
C LYS A 511 12.61 18.39 32.71
N ASP A 512 13.00 19.26 33.62
CA ASP A 512 12.14 20.37 34.13
C ASP A 512 12.45 21.73 33.50
N GLU A 513 13.52 21.89 32.69
CA GLU A 513 13.81 23.14 31.99
C GLU A 513 13.79 22.92 30.46
N VAL A 514 12.76 23.49 29.81
CA VAL A 514 12.67 23.55 28.36
C VAL A 514 13.42 24.79 27.85
N LEU A 515 14.65 24.61 27.38
CA LEU A 515 15.42 25.66 26.76
C LEU A 515 15.20 25.66 25.24
N VAL A 516 14.91 26.83 24.66
CA VAL A 516 14.73 27.03 23.23
C VAL A 516 16.02 27.60 22.64
N ASP A 517 16.53 26.98 21.57
CA ASP A 517 17.65 27.54 20.80
C ASP A 517 17.13 28.67 19.89
N GLU A 518 17.48 29.91 20.20
CA GLU A 518 17.01 31.08 19.48
C GLU A 518 17.40 31.08 17.99
N TRP A 519 18.58 30.57 17.64
CA TRP A 519 18.97 30.42 16.25
C TRP A 519 18.04 29.45 15.50
N SER A 520 17.79 28.27 16.07
CA SER A 520 16.91 27.27 15.45
C SER A 520 15.49 27.79 15.29
N LYS A 521 14.98 28.54 16.25
CA LYS A 521 13.67 29.20 16.18
C LYS A 521 13.63 30.23 15.05
N GLN A 522 14.61 31.13 14.97
CA GLN A 522 14.68 32.14 13.91
C GLN A 522 14.84 31.49 12.52
N ALA A 523 15.68 30.47 12.38
CA ALA A 523 15.86 29.73 11.12
C ALA A 523 14.54 29.07 10.69
N ARG A 524 13.81 28.43 11.63
CA ARG A 524 12.49 27.86 11.36
C ARG A 524 11.49 28.91 10.87
N ASP A 525 11.43 30.05 11.54
CA ASP A 525 10.48 31.12 11.24
C ASP A 525 10.78 31.77 9.88
N LEU A 526 12.06 31.91 9.52
CA LEU A 526 12.49 32.35 8.18
C LEU A 526 12.07 31.37 7.09
N LEU A 527 12.25 30.06 7.30
CA LEU A 527 11.84 29.02 6.36
C LEU A 527 10.32 28.98 6.18
N LEU A 528 9.54 29.19 7.25
CA LEU A 528 8.08 29.29 7.17
C LEU A 528 7.64 30.55 6.41
N GLY A 529 8.27 31.71 6.69
CA GLY A 529 8.00 32.96 5.97
C GLY A 529 8.35 32.86 4.47
N PHE A 530 9.34 32.06 4.11
CA PHE A 530 9.65 31.76 2.71
C PHE A 530 8.54 30.91 2.06
N ALA A 531 8.05 29.88 2.75
CA ALA A 531 6.96 29.02 2.26
C ALA A 531 5.69 29.79 1.91
N GLU A 532 5.43 30.92 2.60
CA GLU A 532 4.30 31.79 2.30
C GLU A 532 4.46 32.58 1.01
N LYS A 533 5.70 32.96 0.67
CA LYS A 533 6.04 33.84 -0.46
C LYS A 533 6.31 33.11 -1.77
N ILE A 534 6.63 31.81 -1.70
CA ILE A 534 6.92 31.04 -2.90
C ILE A 534 5.64 30.75 -3.69
N ASN A 535 5.69 31.05 -4.99
CA ASN A 535 4.62 30.71 -5.91
C ASN A 535 4.81 29.29 -6.43
N LEU A 536 4.17 28.33 -5.76
CA LEU A 536 4.16 26.93 -6.16
C LEU A 536 2.87 26.61 -6.93
N PRO A 537 2.90 25.65 -7.89
CA PRO A 537 1.69 25.22 -8.57
C PRO A 537 0.67 24.67 -7.54
N ASN A 538 -0.58 25.05 -7.74
CA ASN A 538 -1.69 24.61 -6.90
C ASN A 538 -2.14 23.20 -7.28
#